data_7a93cbc719410dc36a88cbaa04a90ca8
#
_entry.id   7a93cbc719410dc36a88cbaa04a90ca8
#
_cell.length_a   1.000
_cell.length_b   1.000
_cell.length_c   1.000
_cell.angle_alpha   90.00
_cell.angle_beta   90.00
_cell.angle_gamma   90.00
#
_symmetry.space_group_name_H-M   'P 1'
#
loop_
_entity.id
_entity.type
_entity.pdbx_description
1 polymer ?
#
loop_
_entity_poly.entity_id
_entity_poly.type
_entity_poly.pdbx_seq_one_letter_code
_entity_poly.pdbx_strand_id
1 'polypeptide(L)'
;MSDLEELAFYGFPDFDAQQRLHYFAFSSEEWSIILHGSSMESQVYACIQMGYFKAKHIFFRFSLQNVPQDDLHFILTHYFTNQTLKACNITKYEHYRVCGSITKLFNYTPWSKEFLPQLYDRARLSVKRDISPNFIALELLAFLQSAKIVRPGYSTLQKIISHTLVEERKRLKYCLYSVLTDEHKQSLKQLIKNPNTLSELAALKQDPKSFGSTMMNIECEKHKLLKPLHNLAKRLLSVLEISAQNIATYASLANYYTIYDLERFDDERTYLYLLCYAFKRYQQISDNLIDAFSFQVNKLEKETKVKADACNDEEPDNMEKQVGQLILLYVDDKLSDSMALGDARKEAFKILPKESIRTIGEKMVKKHKPKRKQLIMWKERDRAAARYKHHLRPLLLAIDFKSQHTDNPLLKAIQWMKEVFTKQQSLTQQHSKHFPREFISKRLESYLLTENKNGEPGKSRLLPALTPIRTQHATFTALRSSPK
;
A
#
# COMPACT_ATOMS: atom_id res chain seq x y z
N MET A 1 13.30 -6.84 -24.02
CA MET A 1 14.31 -7.25 -23.05
C MET A 1 15.54 -6.40 -23.28
N SER A 2 16.18 -5.92 -22.22
CA SER A 2 17.40 -5.13 -22.27
C SER A 2 18.63 -6.05 -22.49
N ASP A 3 19.76 -5.47 -22.88
CA ASP A 3 21.02 -6.21 -23.04
C ASP A 3 21.46 -6.91 -21.74
N LEU A 4 21.14 -6.28 -20.58
CA LEU A 4 21.39 -6.87 -19.26
C LEU A 4 20.53 -8.11 -19.00
N GLU A 5 19.27 -8.10 -19.43
CA GLU A 5 18.38 -9.27 -19.30
C GLU A 5 18.80 -10.40 -20.24
N GLU A 6 19.27 -10.06 -21.45
CA GLU A 6 19.85 -11.04 -22.37
C GLU A 6 21.06 -11.73 -21.74
N LEU A 7 21.98 -10.96 -21.17
CA LEU A 7 23.16 -11.47 -20.48
C LEU A 7 22.78 -12.36 -19.29
N ALA A 8 21.79 -11.95 -18.50
CA ALA A 8 21.32 -12.71 -17.35
C ALA A 8 20.75 -14.07 -17.74
N PHE A 9 19.98 -14.15 -18.84
CA PHE A 9 19.34 -15.41 -19.25
C PHE A 9 20.22 -16.26 -20.16
N TYR A 10 21.01 -15.67 -21.02
CA TYR A 10 21.75 -16.33 -22.09
C TYR A 10 23.27 -16.11 -22.06
N GLY A 11 23.79 -15.29 -21.17
CA GLY A 11 25.23 -15.19 -20.91
C GLY A 11 25.79 -16.43 -20.19
N PHE A 12 27.10 -16.59 -20.16
CA PHE A 12 27.72 -17.61 -19.32
C PHE A 12 27.28 -17.45 -17.86
N PRO A 13 27.14 -18.56 -17.12
CA PRO A 13 26.94 -18.45 -15.68
C PRO A 13 28.10 -17.70 -15.03
N ASP A 14 27.79 -16.84 -14.08
CA ASP A 14 28.79 -16.21 -13.21
C ASP A 14 28.72 -16.94 -11.86
N PHE A 15 29.58 -17.94 -11.71
CA PHE A 15 29.59 -18.81 -10.54
C PHE A 15 30.45 -18.24 -9.43
N ASP A 16 29.93 -18.26 -8.22
CA ASP A 16 30.77 -18.18 -7.02
C ASP A 16 31.50 -19.51 -6.71
N ALA A 17 32.34 -19.52 -5.66
CA ALA A 17 33.13 -20.70 -5.30
C ALA A 17 32.23 -21.91 -4.91
N GLN A 18 31.09 -21.69 -4.25
CA GLN A 18 30.17 -22.77 -3.87
C GLN A 18 29.41 -23.30 -5.07
N GLN A 19 29.00 -22.42 -5.97
CA GLN A 19 28.34 -22.80 -7.21
C GLN A 19 29.24 -23.59 -8.12
N ARG A 20 30.56 -23.25 -8.23
CA ARG A 20 31.54 -24.04 -8.95
C ARG A 20 31.62 -25.45 -8.40
N LEU A 21 31.75 -25.61 -7.09
CA LEU A 21 31.76 -26.92 -6.43
C LEU A 21 30.47 -27.71 -6.71
N HIS A 22 29.33 -27.05 -6.76
CA HIS A 22 28.04 -27.69 -7.02
C HIS A 22 27.86 -28.12 -8.48
N TYR A 23 28.08 -27.19 -9.42
CA TYR A 23 27.78 -27.44 -10.84
C TYR A 23 28.84 -28.24 -11.55
N PHE A 24 30.10 -28.16 -11.12
CA PHE A 24 31.20 -28.95 -11.64
C PHE A 24 31.50 -30.21 -10.82
N ALA A 25 30.63 -30.57 -9.87
CA ALA A 25 30.67 -31.93 -9.31
C ALA A 25 30.05 -32.91 -10.32
N PHE A 26 30.80 -33.95 -10.68
CA PHE A 26 30.38 -34.93 -11.67
C PHE A 26 30.15 -36.29 -11.03
N SER A 27 29.02 -36.93 -11.37
CA SER A 27 28.73 -38.31 -11.02
C SER A 27 29.56 -39.27 -11.89
N SER A 28 29.58 -40.57 -11.54
CA SER A 28 30.27 -41.58 -12.32
C SER A 28 29.71 -41.66 -13.75
N GLU A 29 28.42 -41.49 -13.93
CA GLU A 29 27.77 -41.49 -15.25
C GLU A 29 28.16 -40.25 -16.08
N GLU A 30 28.16 -39.07 -15.43
CA GLU A 30 28.57 -37.82 -16.04
C GLU A 30 30.06 -37.88 -16.44
N TRP A 31 30.88 -38.44 -15.57
CA TRP A 31 32.31 -38.60 -15.81
C TRP A 31 32.61 -39.56 -16.98
N SER A 32 31.83 -40.61 -17.11
CA SER A 32 31.98 -41.52 -18.27
C SER A 32 31.79 -40.79 -19.62
N ILE A 33 30.82 -39.84 -19.69
CA ILE A 33 30.61 -39.05 -20.90
C ILE A 33 31.76 -38.09 -21.17
N ILE A 34 32.36 -37.52 -20.14
CA ILE A 34 33.52 -36.62 -20.23
C ILE A 34 34.71 -37.37 -20.78
N LEU A 35 34.98 -38.59 -20.27
CA LEU A 35 36.12 -39.43 -20.72
C LEU A 35 35.99 -39.92 -22.16
N HIS A 36 34.81 -39.91 -22.77
CA HIS A 36 34.66 -40.21 -24.21
C HIS A 36 35.20 -39.11 -25.12
N GLY A 37 35.71 -37.97 -24.56
CA GLY A 37 36.45 -36.97 -25.33
C GLY A 37 37.73 -37.50 -25.92
N SER A 38 37.96 -37.23 -27.22
CA SER A 38 39.13 -37.71 -27.96
C SER A 38 40.46 -37.06 -27.54
N SER A 39 40.38 -35.92 -26.88
CA SER A 39 41.53 -35.18 -26.35
C SER A 39 41.16 -34.55 -24.99
N MET A 40 42.21 -34.13 -24.25
CA MET A 40 42.04 -33.41 -23.01
C MET A 40 41.15 -32.15 -23.17
N GLU A 41 41.39 -31.41 -24.24
CA GLU A 41 40.61 -30.19 -24.54
C GLU A 41 39.12 -30.51 -24.74
N SER A 42 38.82 -31.62 -25.39
CA SER A 42 37.46 -32.11 -25.57
C SER A 42 36.80 -32.52 -24.22
N GLN A 43 37.59 -33.11 -23.32
CA GLN A 43 37.15 -33.46 -21.97
C GLN A 43 36.89 -32.23 -21.12
N VAL A 44 37.79 -31.26 -21.11
CA VAL A 44 37.61 -29.96 -20.41
C VAL A 44 36.39 -29.22 -20.96
N TYR A 45 36.21 -29.22 -22.28
CA TYR A 45 35.03 -28.66 -22.92
C TYR A 45 33.74 -29.33 -22.43
N ALA A 46 33.73 -30.67 -22.35
CA ALA A 46 32.59 -31.43 -21.86
C ALA A 46 32.27 -31.11 -20.39
N CYS A 47 33.31 -30.94 -19.52
CA CYS A 47 33.11 -30.49 -18.13
C CYS A 47 32.40 -29.15 -18.06
N ILE A 48 32.91 -28.13 -18.76
CA ILE A 48 32.36 -26.78 -18.77
C ILE A 48 30.90 -26.80 -19.30
N GLN A 49 30.72 -27.47 -20.46
CA GLN A 49 29.41 -27.54 -21.10
C GLN A 49 28.37 -28.24 -20.23
N MET A 50 28.76 -29.27 -19.48
CA MET A 50 27.88 -30.00 -18.56
C MET A 50 27.52 -29.14 -17.33
N GLY A 51 28.48 -28.48 -16.72
CA GLY A 51 28.23 -27.58 -15.61
C GLY A 51 27.29 -26.40 -15.99
N TYR A 52 27.55 -25.81 -17.15
CA TYR A 52 26.69 -24.73 -17.66
C TYR A 52 25.28 -25.23 -18.03
N PHE A 53 25.18 -26.46 -18.57
CA PHE A 53 23.87 -27.06 -18.84
C PHE A 53 23.08 -27.33 -17.54
N LYS A 54 23.74 -27.85 -16.51
CA LYS A 54 23.08 -28.01 -15.18
C LYS A 54 22.51 -26.70 -14.64
N ALA A 55 23.24 -25.60 -14.84
CA ALA A 55 22.85 -24.29 -14.34
C ALA A 55 21.76 -23.60 -15.18
N LYS A 56 21.86 -23.64 -16.49
CA LYS A 56 21.03 -22.81 -17.38
C LYS A 56 20.20 -23.61 -18.40
N HIS A 57 20.37 -24.92 -18.53
CA HIS A 57 19.67 -25.79 -19.47
C HIS A 57 19.73 -25.33 -20.94
N ILE A 58 20.88 -24.70 -21.30
CA ILE A 58 21.21 -24.26 -22.64
C ILE A 58 22.62 -24.73 -23.00
N PHE A 59 22.87 -24.96 -24.27
CA PHE A 59 24.19 -25.26 -24.77
C PHE A 59 24.86 -23.99 -25.32
N PHE A 60 26.07 -23.74 -24.86
CA PHE A 60 26.89 -22.63 -25.32
C PHE A 60 27.89 -23.12 -26.37
N ARG A 61 28.09 -22.30 -27.40
CA ARG A 61 29.15 -22.53 -28.36
C ARG A 61 30.30 -21.57 -28.08
N PHE A 62 31.40 -22.12 -27.56
CA PHE A 62 32.54 -21.34 -27.11
C PHE A 62 33.87 -22.01 -27.48
N SER A 63 34.94 -21.22 -27.50
CA SER A 63 36.30 -21.72 -27.39
C SER A 63 36.74 -21.67 -25.92
N LEU A 64 37.68 -22.52 -25.50
CA LEU A 64 38.17 -22.55 -24.11
C LEU A 64 38.85 -21.23 -23.69
N GLN A 65 39.24 -20.36 -24.63
CA GLN A 65 39.77 -19.04 -24.35
C GLN A 65 38.66 -18.02 -23.93
N ASN A 66 37.43 -18.24 -24.35
CA ASN A 66 36.32 -17.28 -24.18
C ASN A 66 35.44 -17.57 -22.96
N VAL A 67 35.72 -18.60 -22.19
CA VAL A 67 35.00 -18.92 -20.96
C VAL A 67 35.55 -18.13 -19.77
N PRO A 68 34.79 -17.92 -18.71
CA PRO A 68 35.28 -17.36 -17.47
C PRO A 68 36.52 -18.11 -16.99
N GLN A 69 37.62 -17.41 -16.80
CA GLN A 69 38.93 -18.03 -16.50
C GLN A 69 38.93 -18.77 -15.17
N ASP A 70 38.14 -18.31 -14.20
CA ASP A 70 37.97 -18.97 -12.91
C ASP A 70 37.36 -20.36 -13.05
N ASP A 71 36.37 -20.53 -13.97
CA ASP A 71 35.73 -21.82 -14.22
C ASP A 71 36.72 -22.79 -14.90
N LEU A 72 37.49 -22.30 -15.89
CA LEU A 72 38.50 -23.06 -16.55
C LEU A 72 39.62 -23.50 -15.58
N HIS A 73 40.09 -22.56 -14.76
CA HIS A 73 41.13 -22.83 -13.74
C HIS A 73 40.63 -23.85 -12.70
N PHE A 74 39.36 -23.71 -12.24
CA PHE A 74 38.78 -24.68 -11.32
C PHE A 74 38.79 -26.10 -11.90
N ILE A 75 38.35 -26.28 -13.13
CA ILE A 75 38.30 -27.60 -13.79
C ILE A 75 39.68 -28.17 -13.99
N LEU A 76 40.64 -27.37 -14.45
CA LEU A 76 42.04 -27.84 -14.66
C LEU A 76 42.67 -28.26 -13.34
N THR A 77 42.48 -27.49 -12.28
CA THR A 77 43.08 -27.76 -10.96
C THR A 77 42.50 -29.01 -10.31
N HIS A 78 41.18 -29.22 -10.44
CA HIS A 78 40.50 -30.33 -9.74
C HIS A 78 40.53 -31.65 -10.51
N TYR A 79 40.55 -31.62 -11.85
CA TYR A 79 40.36 -32.83 -12.66
C TYR A 79 41.48 -33.14 -13.61
N PHE A 80 42.32 -32.15 -13.97
CA PHE A 80 43.38 -32.33 -14.96
C PHE A 80 44.74 -31.82 -14.45
N THR A 81 45.08 -32.16 -13.22
CA THR A 81 46.32 -31.73 -12.55
C THR A 81 47.53 -32.05 -13.37
N ASN A 82 48.48 -31.10 -13.50
CA ASN A 82 49.74 -31.25 -14.26
C ASN A 82 49.60 -31.38 -15.78
N GLN A 83 48.47 -31.07 -16.37
CA GLN A 83 48.27 -31.07 -17.81
C GLN A 83 48.14 -29.64 -18.35
N THR A 84 48.63 -29.38 -19.54
CA THR A 84 48.53 -28.06 -20.21
C THR A 84 47.69 -28.18 -21.48
N LEU A 85 46.79 -27.20 -21.69
CA LEU A 85 45.96 -27.12 -22.89
C LEU A 85 46.85 -26.80 -24.10
N LYS A 86 46.79 -27.64 -25.14
CA LYS A 86 47.51 -27.46 -26.40
C LYS A 86 46.70 -26.75 -27.48
N ALA A 87 45.41 -26.90 -27.46
CA ALA A 87 44.48 -26.28 -28.40
C ALA A 87 43.25 -25.77 -27.66
N CYS A 88 42.65 -24.69 -28.16
CA CYS A 88 41.48 -24.07 -27.51
C CYS A 88 40.18 -24.22 -28.30
N ASN A 89 40.26 -24.68 -29.54
CA ASN A 89 39.12 -24.80 -30.44
C ASN A 89 38.59 -26.22 -30.52
N ILE A 90 37.30 -26.36 -30.33
CA ILE A 90 36.59 -27.65 -30.40
C ILE A 90 35.87 -27.75 -31.75
N THR A 91 35.91 -28.91 -32.37
CA THR A 91 35.23 -29.15 -33.64
C THR A 91 33.70 -29.12 -33.50
N LYS A 92 33.01 -28.81 -34.57
CA LYS A 92 31.52 -28.87 -34.57
C LYS A 92 31.01 -30.25 -34.21
N TYR A 93 31.67 -31.30 -34.69
CA TYR A 93 31.31 -32.68 -34.40
C TYR A 93 31.38 -32.98 -32.90
N GLU A 94 32.46 -32.62 -32.24
CA GLU A 94 32.62 -32.83 -30.81
C GLU A 94 31.60 -32.04 -30.00
N HIS A 95 31.36 -30.80 -30.37
CA HIS A 95 30.29 -30.01 -29.75
C HIS A 95 28.93 -30.75 -29.81
N TYR A 96 28.49 -31.17 -30.99
CA TYR A 96 27.22 -31.89 -31.13
C TYR A 96 27.21 -33.23 -30.41
N ARG A 97 28.33 -33.97 -30.41
CA ARG A 97 28.46 -35.21 -29.66
C ARG A 97 28.26 -35.00 -28.16
N VAL A 98 28.96 -34.01 -27.57
CA VAL A 98 28.86 -33.66 -26.16
C VAL A 98 27.43 -33.22 -25.81
N CYS A 99 26.84 -32.29 -26.58
CA CYS A 99 25.46 -31.85 -26.38
C CYS A 99 24.46 -33.00 -26.44
N GLY A 100 24.61 -33.90 -27.41
CA GLY A 100 23.72 -35.08 -27.56
C GLY A 100 23.84 -36.05 -26.39
N SER A 101 25.06 -36.28 -25.88
CA SER A 101 25.29 -37.14 -24.71
C SER A 101 24.70 -36.53 -23.44
N ILE A 102 24.91 -35.22 -23.19
CA ILE A 102 24.36 -34.51 -22.05
C ILE A 102 22.80 -34.52 -22.11
N THR A 103 22.25 -34.27 -23.28
CA THR A 103 20.79 -34.26 -23.48
C THR A 103 20.19 -35.62 -23.11
N LYS A 104 20.80 -36.71 -23.55
CA LYS A 104 20.36 -38.09 -23.22
C LYS A 104 20.50 -38.37 -21.72
N LEU A 105 21.62 -38.03 -21.12
CA LEU A 105 21.89 -38.30 -19.72
C LEU A 105 20.83 -37.63 -18.78
N PHE A 106 20.52 -36.39 -19.04
CA PHE A 106 19.53 -35.63 -18.21
C PHE A 106 18.07 -35.83 -18.67
N ASN A 107 17.82 -36.69 -19.68
CA ASN A 107 16.48 -36.90 -20.25
C ASN A 107 15.83 -35.61 -20.75
N TYR A 108 16.61 -34.74 -21.39
CA TYR A 108 16.12 -33.55 -22.05
C TYR A 108 15.80 -33.85 -23.52
N THR A 109 14.82 -33.13 -24.06
CA THR A 109 14.48 -33.15 -25.49
C THR A 109 15.16 -31.99 -26.18
N PRO A 110 15.90 -32.18 -27.29
CA PRO A 110 16.44 -31.07 -28.05
C PRO A 110 15.35 -30.11 -28.51
N TRP A 111 15.68 -28.82 -28.56
CA TRP A 111 14.77 -27.83 -29.09
C TRP A 111 14.36 -28.12 -30.54
N SER A 112 13.06 -28.11 -30.81
CA SER A 112 12.50 -28.15 -32.17
C SER A 112 11.39 -27.13 -32.32
N LYS A 113 11.06 -26.76 -33.57
CA LYS A 113 9.95 -25.84 -33.87
C LYS A 113 8.59 -26.41 -33.47
N GLU A 114 8.46 -27.71 -33.26
CA GLU A 114 7.23 -28.38 -32.84
C GLU A 114 6.74 -27.90 -31.46
N PHE A 115 7.63 -27.38 -30.62
CA PHE A 115 7.29 -26.81 -29.30
C PHE A 115 6.76 -25.38 -29.38
N LEU A 116 6.86 -24.70 -30.52
CA LEU A 116 6.40 -23.30 -30.67
C LEU A 116 4.93 -23.09 -30.24
N PRO A 117 3.94 -23.92 -30.66
CA PRO A 117 2.57 -23.76 -30.24
C PRO A 117 2.40 -23.72 -28.72
N GLN A 118 3.04 -24.67 -28.02
CA GLN A 118 2.99 -24.76 -26.56
C GLN A 118 3.60 -23.51 -25.88
N LEU A 119 4.69 -22.97 -26.42
CA LEU A 119 5.30 -21.76 -25.91
C LEU A 119 4.43 -20.52 -26.16
N TYR A 120 3.79 -20.43 -27.33
CA TYR A 120 2.82 -19.34 -27.59
C TYR A 120 1.62 -19.42 -26.66
N ASP A 121 1.07 -20.60 -26.42
CA ASP A 121 -0.07 -20.77 -25.51
C ASP A 121 0.32 -20.40 -24.07
N ARG A 122 1.52 -20.82 -23.63
CA ARG A 122 2.03 -20.40 -22.31
C ARG A 122 2.25 -18.88 -22.23
N ALA A 123 2.83 -18.28 -23.27
CA ALA A 123 3.03 -16.83 -23.32
C ALA A 123 1.70 -16.06 -23.30
N ARG A 124 0.66 -16.54 -24.01
CA ARG A 124 -0.71 -15.96 -23.98
C ARG A 124 -1.36 -16.02 -22.59
N LEU A 125 -1.11 -17.06 -21.82
CA LEU A 125 -1.57 -17.15 -20.44
C LEU A 125 -0.77 -16.20 -19.53
N SER A 126 0.53 -16.12 -19.74
CA SER A 126 1.43 -15.31 -18.92
C SER A 126 1.17 -13.81 -19.11
N VAL A 127 0.96 -13.33 -20.34
CA VAL A 127 0.72 -11.92 -20.66
C VAL A 127 -0.59 -11.41 -20.03
N LYS A 128 -1.60 -12.27 -19.83
CA LYS A 128 -2.83 -11.90 -19.13
C LYS A 128 -2.57 -11.62 -17.64
N ARG A 129 -1.55 -12.23 -17.05
CA ARG A 129 -1.15 -12.06 -15.64
C ARG A 129 -0.25 -10.85 -15.46
N ASP A 130 0.81 -10.76 -16.28
CA ASP A 130 1.76 -9.64 -16.28
C ASP A 130 2.31 -9.42 -17.68
N ILE A 131 2.20 -8.17 -18.17
CA ILE A 131 2.70 -7.75 -19.49
C ILE A 131 4.22 -7.50 -19.51
N SER A 132 4.91 -7.66 -18.39
CA SER A 132 6.36 -7.50 -18.31
C SER A 132 7.05 -8.56 -19.19
N PRO A 133 7.90 -8.14 -20.15
CA PRO A 133 8.66 -9.10 -20.97
C PRO A 133 9.50 -10.05 -20.14
N ASN A 134 10.05 -9.57 -19.02
CA ASN A 134 10.85 -10.37 -18.10
C ASN A 134 10.01 -11.46 -17.41
N PHE A 135 8.82 -11.11 -16.92
CA PHE A 135 7.90 -12.08 -16.34
C PHE A 135 7.52 -13.19 -17.35
N ILE A 136 7.17 -12.80 -18.58
CA ILE A 136 6.83 -13.77 -19.63
C ILE A 136 8.03 -14.67 -19.94
N ALA A 137 9.26 -14.10 -20.03
CA ALA A 137 10.47 -14.87 -20.25
C ALA A 137 10.69 -15.91 -19.14
N LEU A 138 10.59 -15.51 -17.87
CA LEU A 138 10.74 -16.42 -16.73
C LEU A 138 9.72 -17.56 -16.74
N GLU A 139 8.47 -17.28 -17.05
CA GLU A 139 7.40 -18.28 -17.18
C GLU A 139 7.67 -19.28 -18.32
N LEU A 140 8.20 -18.79 -19.46
CA LEU A 140 8.58 -19.66 -20.58
C LEU A 140 9.80 -20.53 -20.24
N LEU A 141 10.80 -19.96 -19.55
CA LEU A 141 11.99 -20.69 -19.13
C LEU A 141 11.63 -21.76 -18.09
N ALA A 142 10.75 -21.45 -17.13
CA ALA A 142 10.27 -22.41 -16.15
C ALA A 142 9.46 -23.56 -16.81
N PHE A 143 8.64 -23.23 -17.82
CA PHE A 143 7.94 -24.24 -18.61
C PHE A 143 8.92 -25.17 -19.35
N LEU A 144 9.91 -24.63 -20.05
CA LEU A 144 10.91 -25.41 -20.76
C LEU A 144 11.68 -26.35 -19.83
N GLN A 145 12.05 -25.86 -18.65
CA GLN A 145 12.74 -26.65 -17.63
C GLN A 145 11.86 -27.78 -17.09
N SER A 146 10.60 -27.49 -16.78
CA SER A 146 9.68 -28.51 -16.26
C SER A 146 9.34 -29.57 -17.31
N ALA A 147 9.24 -29.20 -18.58
CA ALA A 147 9.03 -30.09 -19.70
C ALA A 147 10.31 -30.80 -20.16
N LYS A 148 11.46 -30.53 -19.53
CA LYS A 148 12.79 -31.05 -19.93
C LYS A 148 13.11 -30.78 -21.41
N ILE A 149 12.86 -29.57 -21.87
CA ILE A 149 13.19 -29.13 -23.23
C ILE A 149 14.41 -28.22 -23.14
N VAL A 150 15.41 -28.45 -23.98
CA VAL A 150 16.56 -27.57 -24.09
C VAL A 150 16.13 -26.18 -24.49
N ARG A 151 16.64 -25.14 -23.83
CA ARG A 151 16.25 -23.76 -24.12
C ARG A 151 16.54 -23.38 -25.57
N PRO A 152 15.59 -22.75 -26.30
CA PRO A 152 15.87 -22.18 -27.61
C PRO A 152 16.80 -20.98 -27.51
N GLY A 153 17.39 -20.56 -28.63
CA GLY A 153 18.17 -19.33 -28.67
C GLY A 153 17.34 -18.08 -28.30
N TYR A 154 18.00 -17.06 -27.77
CA TYR A 154 17.41 -15.81 -27.31
C TYR A 154 16.44 -15.18 -28.32
N SER A 155 16.84 -15.09 -29.60
CA SER A 155 16.01 -14.51 -30.66
C SER A 155 14.65 -15.22 -30.83
N THR A 156 14.56 -16.50 -30.51
CA THR A 156 13.31 -17.26 -30.56
C THR A 156 12.36 -16.83 -29.44
N LEU A 157 12.85 -16.77 -28.19
CA LEU A 157 12.05 -16.29 -27.06
C LEU A 157 11.65 -14.83 -27.24
N GLN A 158 12.56 -13.98 -27.69
CA GLN A 158 12.27 -12.58 -27.98
C GLN A 158 11.15 -12.42 -29.00
N LYS A 159 11.15 -13.22 -30.08
CA LYS A 159 10.08 -13.21 -31.09
C LYS A 159 8.74 -13.66 -30.50
N ILE A 160 8.71 -14.72 -29.68
CA ILE A 160 7.50 -15.20 -29.05
C ILE A 160 6.91 -14.13 -28.12
N ILE A 161 7.75 -13.54 -27.24
CA ILE A 161 7.33 -12.50 -26.32
C ILE A 161 6.80 -11.28 -27.05
N SER A 162 7.55 -10.76 -28.03
CA SER A 162 7.17 -9.58 -28.82
C SER A 162 5.86 -9.80 -29.58
N HIS A 163 5.69 -10.95 -30.19
CA HIS A 163 4.47 -11.32 -30.91
C HIS A 163 3.28 -11.38 -29.97
N THR A 164 3.44 -12.06 -28.82
CA THR A 164 2.36 -12.20 -27.82
C THR A 164 1.93 -10.85 -27.24
N LEU A 165 2.89 -9.94 -26.98
CA LEU A 165 2.58 -8.58 -26.52
C LEU A 165 1.81 -7.77 -27.59
N VAL A 166 2.15 -7.95 -28.85
CA VAL A 166 1.41 -7.31 -29.95
C VAL A 166 0.00 -7.88 -30.10
N GLU A 167 -0.16 -9.20 -30.00
CA GLU A 167 -1.48 -9.85 -30.03
C GLU A 167 -2.37 -9.37 -28.86
N GLU A 168 -1.81 -9.29 -27.66
CA GLU A 168 -2.57 -8.83 -26.48
C GLU A 168 -3.00 -7.37 -26.63
N ARG A 169 -2.13 -6.50 -27.16
CA ARG A 169 -2.50 -5.11 -27.46
C ARG A 169 -3.64 -5.04 -28.48
N LYS A 170 -3.61 -5.86 -29.52
CA LYS A 170 -4.68 -5.93 -30.52
C LYS A 170 -5.99 -6.43 -29.91
N ARG A 171 -5.93 -7.45 -29.05
CA ARG A 171 -7.09 -7.96 -28.31
C ARG A 171 -7.75 -6.87 -27.46
N LEU A 172 -6.93 -6.16 -26.64
CA LEU A 172 -7.42 -5.09 -25.78
C LEU A 172 -8.01 -3.93 -26.58
N LYS A 173 -7.36 -3.56 -27.68
CA LYS A 173 -7.85 -2.52 -28.61
C LYS A 173 -9.23 -2.88 -29.17
N TYR A 174 -9.39 -4.10 -29.66
CA TYR A 174 -10.66 -4.59 -30.22
C TYR A 174 -11.76 -4.61 -29.16
N CYS A 175 -11.46 -5.14 -27.97
CA CYS A 175 -12.41 -5.16 -26.85
C CYS A 175 -12.83 -3.74 -26.42
N LEU A 176 -11.88 -2.81 -26.33
CA LEU A 176 -12.18 -1.41 -25.99
C LEU A 176 -13.08 -0.75 -27.03
N TYR A 177 -12.79 -0.97 -28.30
CA TYR A 177 -13.58 -0.41 -29.39
C TYR A 177 -15.05 -0.88 -29.34
N SER A 178 -15.29 -2.15 -28.98
CA SER A 178 -16.63 -2.74 -28.89
C SER A 178 -17.43 -2.30 -27.66
N VAL A 179 -16.77 -1.85 -26.58
CA VAL A 179 -17.40 -1.56 -25.29
C VAL A 179 -17.50 -0.08 -24.97
N LEU A 180 -16.59 0.77 -25.52
CA LEU A 180 -16.60 2.21 -25.28
C LEU A 180 -17.64 2.92 -26.16
N THR A 181 -18.61 3.57 -25.51
CA THR A 181 -19.52 4.51 -26.18
C THR A 181 -18.82 5.83 -26.48
N ASP A 182 -19.39 6.64 -27.38
CA ASP A 182 -18.80 7.96 -27.71
C ASP A 182 -18.82 8.92 -26.52
N GLU A 183 -19.80 8.82 -25.64
CA GLU A 183 -19.84 9.58 -24.36
C GLU A 183 -18.66 9.21 -23.45
N HIS A 184 -18.34 7.91 -23.36
CA HIS A 184 -17.20 7.44 -22.61
C HIS A 184 -15.87 7.96 -23.19
N LYS A 185 -15.73 7.95 -24.50
CA LYS A 185 -14.56 8.49 -25.21
C LYS A 185 -14.40 9.98 -24.96
N GLN A 186 -15.50 10.74 -25.02
CA GLN A 186 -15.49 12.18 -24.74
C GLN A 186 -15.07 12.47 -23.29
N SER A 187 -15.62 11.74 -22.31
CA SER A 187 -15.29 11.90 -20.90
C SER A 187 -13.79 11.62 -20.64
N LEU A 188 -13.22 10.60 -21.30
CA LEU A 188 -11.79 10.30 -21.19
C LEU A 188 -10.93 11.37 -21.90
N LYS A 189 -11.35 11.85 -23.07
CA LYS A 189 -10.64 12.92 -23.79
C LYS A 189 -10.65 14.24 -23.03
N GLN A 190 -11.70 14.55 -22.26
CA GLN A 190 -11.76 15.75 -21.43
C GLN A 190 -10.64 15.81 -20.38
N LEU A 191 -10.18 14.67 -19.87
CA LEU A 191 -9.05 14.64 -18.94
C LEU A 191 -7.76 15.20 -19.53
N ILE A 192 -7.59 15.07 -20.83
CA ILE A 192 -6.38 15.47 -21.57
C ILE A 192 -6.55 16.86 -22.17
N LYS A 193 -7.72 17.13 -22.78
CA LYS A 193 -8.00 18.37 -23.51
C LYS A 193 -8.58 19.43 -22.58
N ASN A 194 -7.75 20.35 -22.13
CA ASN A 194 -8.24 21.60 -21.54
C ASN A 194 -7.47 22.79 -22.16
N PRO A 195 -8.07 23.54 -23.09
CA PRO A 195 -7.34 24.54 -23.86
C PRO A 195 -6.87 25.77 -23.07
N ASN A 196 -7.40 25.99 -21.84
CA ASN A 196 -7.18 27.24 -21.11
C ASN A 196 -6.56 27.09 -19.71
N THR A 197 -6.29 25.88 -19.24
CA THR A 197 -5.72 25.64 -17.90
C THR A 197 -4.86 24.38 -17.90
N LEU A 198 -4.11 24.14 -16.82
CA LEU A 198 -3.49 22.83 -16.55
C LEU A 198 -4.55 21.74 -16.77
N SER A 199 -4.28 20.77 -17.64
CA SER A 199 -5.23 19.69 -17.89
C SER A 199 -5.62 19.03 -16.58
N GLU A 200 -6.86 18.56 -16.49
CA GLU A 200 -7.36 17.87 -15.31
C GLU A 200 -6.44 16.69 -14.94
N LEU A 201 -5.90 15.98 -15.91
CA LEU A 201 -4.94 14.90 -15.71
C LEU A 201 -3.66 15.37 -15.02
N ALA A 202 -3.12 16.53 -15.36
CA ALA A 202 -1.92 17.07 -14.71
C ALA A 202 -2.18 17.40 -13.23
N ALA A 203 -3.35 17.97 -12.93
CA ALA A 203 -3.77 18.22 -11.56
C ALA A 203 -4.00 16.92 -10.77
N LEU A 204 -4.58 15.91 -11.41
CA LEU A 204 -4.83 14.59 -10.82
C LEU A 204 -3.52 13.82 -10.49
N LYS A 205 -2.45 14.03 -11.24
CA LYS A 205 -1.13 13.38 -11.01
C LYS A 205 -0.41 13.90 -9.77
N GLN A 206 -0.74 15.11 -9.29
CA GLN A 206 -0.08 15.69 -8.13
C GLN A 206 -0.57 15.04 -6.84
N ASP A 207 0.36 14.61 -6.00
CA ASP A 207 0.05 14.10 -4.66
C ASP A 207 -0.10 15.25 -3.65
N PRO A 208 -0.94 15.07 -2.60
CA PRO A 208 -1.09 16.07 -1.57
C PRO A 208 0.21 16.21 -0.76
N LYS A 209 0.67 17.45 -0.57
CA LYS A 209 1.90 17.75 0.21
C LYS A 209 1.69 17.64 1.72
N SER A 210 0.45 17.66 2.19
CA SER A 210 0.10 17.59 3.61
C SER A 210 -1.36 17.18 3.82
N PHE A 211 -1.71 16.79 5.03
CA PHE A 211 -3.10 16.55 5.45
C PHE A 211 -3.80 17.81 5.96
N GLY A 212 -3.34 18.99 5.58
CA GLY A 212 -4.02 20.25 5.89
C GLY A 212 -5.38 20.37 5.18
N SER A 213 -6.33 21.12 5.76
CA SER A 213 -7.70 21.21 5.24
C SER A 213 -7.78 21.66 3.79
N THR A 214 -6.96 22.62 3.38
CA THR A 214 -6.93 23.11 1.99
C THR A 214 -6.52 22.01 1.00
N MET A 215 -5.45 21.26 1.32
CA MET A 215 -5.02 20.14 0.46
C MET A 215 -6.05 19.03 0.43
N MET A 216 -6.67 18.74 1.56
CA MET A 216 -7.71 17.70 1.62
C MET A 216 -8.98 18.09 0.87
N ASN A 217 -9.34 19.35 0.82
CA ASN A 217 -10.45 19.81 -0.04
C ASN A 217 -10.12 19.58 -1.53
N ILE A 218 -8.89 19.86 -1.96
CA ILE A 218 -8.44 19.56 -3.32
C ILE A 218 -8.53 18.06 -3.62
N GLU A 219 -8.07 17.21 -2.70
CA GLU A 219 -8.18 15.75 -2.85
C GLU A 219 -9.64 15.27 -2.86
N CYS A 220 -10.55 15.87 -2.09
CA CYS A 220 -11.97 15.59 -2.16
C CYS A 220 -12.58 15.94 -3.54
N GLU A 221 -12.18 17.07 -4.15
CA GLU A 221 -12.64 17.44 -5.49
C GLU A 221 -12.08 16.50 -6.55
N LYS A 222 -10.80 16.12 -6.47
CA LYS A 222 -10.22 15.09 -7.35
C LYS A 222 -10.95 13.74 -7.23
N HIS A 223 -11.25 13.32 -6.00
CA HIS A 223 -12.01 12.10 -5.74
C HIS A 223 -13.40 12.14 -6.37
N LYS A 224 -14.10 13.25 -6.23
CA LYS A 224 -15.42 13.48 -6.83
C LYS A 224 -15.38 13.44 -8.35
N LEU A 225 -14.38 14.09 -8.96
CA LEU A 225 -14.15 14.09 -10.40
C LEU A 225 -13.88 12.68 -10.95
N LEU A 226 -13.05 11.90 -10.25
CA LEU A 226 -12.68 10.55 -10.68
C LEU A 226 -13.77 9.49 -10.43
N LYS A 227 -14.71 9.72 -9.54
CA LYS A 227 -15.74 8.72 -9.17
C LYS A 227 -16.53 8.18 -10.37
N PRO A 228 -17.05 8.97 -11.32
CA PRO A 228 -17.71 8.47 -12.52
C PRO A 228 -16.80 7.61 -13.38
N LEU A 229 -15.56 8.07 -13.60
CA LEU A 229 -14.56 7.35 -14.39
C LEU A 229 -14.10 6.06 -13.73
N HIS A 230 -13.95 6.04 -12.41
CA HIS A 230 -13.68 4.82 -11.66
C HIS A 230 -14.81 3.80 -11.79
N ASN A 231 -16.07 4.22 -11.71
CA ASN A 231 -17.21 3.34 -11.87
C ASN A 231 -17.29 2.78 -13.29
N LEU A 232 -16.97 3.60 -14.29
CA LEU A 232 -16.83 3.17 -15.68
C LEU A 232 -15.70 2.15 -15.81
N ALA A 233 -14.49 2.50 -15.33
CA ALA A 233 -13.32 1.63 -15.39
C ALA A 233 -13.57 0.28 -14.70
N LYS A 234 -14.20 0.27 -13.53
CA LYS A 234 -14.55 -0.97 -12.81
C LYS A 234 -15.39 -1.93 -13.64
N ARG A 235 -16.35 -1.41 -14.40
CA ARG A 235 -17.19 -2.22 -15.31
C ARG A 235 -16.41 -2.70 -16.53
N LEU A 236 -15.67 -1.81 -17.19
CA LEU A 236 -14.96 -2.12 -18.40
C LEU A 236 -13.76 -3.05 -18.19
N LEU A 237 -12.96 -2.81 -17.14
CA LEU A 237 -11.77 -3.61 -16.86
C LEU A 237 -12.11 -5.07 -16.53
N SER A 238 -13.29 -5.35 -15.95
CA SER A 238 -13.76 -6.72 -15.73
C SER A 238 -14.09 -7.43 -17.05
N VAL A 239 -14.65 -6.73 -18.02
CA VAL A 239 -14.96 -7.27 -19.37
C VAL A 239 -13.67 -7.48 -20.19
N LEU A 240 -12.67 -6.64 -19.99
CA LEU A 240 -11.38 -6.74 -20.68
C LEU A 240 -10.50 -7.89 -20.19
N GLU A 241 -10.88 -8.55 -19.10
CA GLU A 241 -10.10 -9.63 -18.47
C GLU A 241 -8.63 -9.22 -18.21
N ILE A 242 -8.42 -8.04 -17.69
CA ILE A 242 -7.07 -7.52 -17.34
C ILE A 242 -6.79 -7.81 -15.87
N SER A 243 -5.61 -8.38 -15.58
CA SER A 243 -5.16 -8.61 -14.21
C SER A 243 -4.95 -7.30 -13.43
N ALA A 244 -4.98 -7.39 -12.09
CA ALA A 244 -4.68 -6.26 -11.22
C ALA A 244 -3.25 -5.72 -11.45
N GLN A 245 -2.30 -6.60 -11.78
CA GLN A 245 -0.92 -6.26 -12.10
C GLN A 245 -0.84 -5.45 -13.41
N ASN A 246 -1.51 -5.91 -14.46
CA ASN A 246 -1.55 -5.20 -15.74
C ASN A 246 -2.26 -3.86 -15.62
N ILE A 247 -3.35 -3.77 -14.84
CA ILE A 247 -4.00 -2.49 -14.52
C ILE A 247 -3.01 -1.53 -13.85
N ALA A 248 -2.22 -2.01 -12.87
CA ALA A 248 -1.21 -1.19 -12.20
C ALA A 248 -0.12 -0.71 -13.18
N THR A 249 0.34 -1.60 -14.06
CA THR A 249 1.35 -1.28 -15.07
C THR A 249 0.82 -0.23 -16.07
N TYR A 250 -0.38 -0.39 -16.61
CA TYR A 250 -0.97 0.62 -17.52
C TYR A 250 -1.26 1.95 -16.82
N ALA A 251 -1.67 1.91 -15.55
CA ALA A 251 -1.85 3.11 -14.75
C ALA A 251 -0.53 3.85 -14.50
N SER A 252 0.56 3.13 -14.23
CA SER A 252 1.89 3.72 -14.08
C SER A 252 2.41 4.34 -15.38
N LEU A 253 2.14 3.72 -16.52
CA LEU A 253 2.45 4.29 -17.84
C LEU A 253 1.69 5.60 -18.09
N ALA A 254 0.38 5.65 -17.76
CA ALA A 254 -0.40 6.89 -17.85
C ALA A 254 0.15 8.00 -16.94
N ASN A 255 0.68 7.62 -15.76
CA ASN A 255 1.31 8.58 -14.86
C ASN A 255 2.66 9.09 -15.38
N TYR A 256 3.44 8.21 -16.02
CA TYR A 256 4.76 8.50 -16.58
C TYR A 256 4.69 9.39 -17.81
N TYR A 257 3.84 9.06 -18.80
CA TYR A 257 3.73 9.82 -20.04
C TYR A 257 3.17 11.21 -19.81
N THR A 258 3.70 12.19 -20.53
CA THR A 258 3.15 13.55 -20.58
C THR A 258 1.80 13.55 -21.30
N ILE A 259 1.04 14.62 -21.16
CA ILE A 259 -0.22 14.79 -21.89
C ILE A 259 0.05 14.79 -23.39
N TYR A 260 1.10 15.46 -23.79
CA TYR A 260 1.54 15.54 -25.18
C TYR A 260 1.85 14.16 -25.77
N ASP A 261 2.48 13.27 -25.00
CA ASP A 261 2.73 11.89 -25.42
C ASP A 261 1.42 11.11 -25.56
N LEU A 262 0.50 11.27 -24.61
CA LEU A 262 -0.79 10.59 -24.64
C LEU A 262 -1.68 11.05 -25.80
N GLU A 263 -1.58 12.30 -26.23
CA GLU A 263 -2.30 12.82 -27.40
C GLU A 263 -1.75 12.28 -28.74
N ARG A 264 -0.47 11.87 -28.77
CA ARG A 264 0.18 11.29 -29.94
C ARG A 264 -0.06 9.80 -30.12
N PHE A 265 -0.49 9.12 -29.07
CA PHE A 265 -0.82 7.70 -29.17
C PHE A 265 -2.14 7.50 -29.93
N ASP A 266 -2.36 6.26 -30.40
CA ASP A 266 -3.67 5.85 -30.88
C ASP A 266 -4.70 5.96 -29.76
N ASP A 267 -5.91 6.39 -30.11
CA ASP A 267 -7.00 6.69 -29.18
C ASP A 267 -7.25 5.54 -28.19
N GLU A 268 -7.28 4.29 -28.67
CA GLU A 268 -7.60 3.13 -27.83
C GLU A 268 -6.50 2.84 -26.79
N ARG A 269 -5.25 3.06 -27.14
CA ARG A 269 -4.12 2.95 -26.20
C ARG A 269 -4.24 4.01 -25.10
N THR A 270 -4.58 5.22 -25.50
CA THR A 270 -4.78 6.33 -24.58
C THR A 270 -5.97 6.07 -23.65
N TYR A 271 -7.09 5.57 -24.18
CA TYR A 271 -8.25 5.20 -23.36
C TYR A 271 -7.93 4.09 -22.37
N LEU A 272 -7.18 3.06 -22.77
CA LEU A 272 -6.76 2.00 -21.87
C LEU A 272 -5.94 2.56 -20.69
N TYR A 273 -4.96 3.40 -20.99
CA TYR A 273 -4.11 4.00 -19.96
C TYR A 273 -4.91 4.89 -19.02
N LEU A 274 -5.80 5.73 -19.55
CA LEU A 274 -6.63 6.62 -18.74
C LEU A 274 -7.65 5.87 -17.88
N LEU A 275 -8.25 4.80 -18.38
CA LEU A 275 -9.16 3.94 -17.61
C LEU A 275 -8.44 3.27 -16.44
N CYS A 276 -7.28 2.66 -16.70
CA CYS A 276 -6.47 2.04 -15.67
C CYS A 276 -5.98 3.08 -14.65
N TYR A 277 -5.57 4.26 -15.12
CA TYR A 277 -5.18 5.37 -14.27
C TYR A 277 -6.32 5.85 -13.38
N ALA A 278 -7.49 6.13 -13.96
CA ALA A 278 -8.66 6.57 -13.20
C ALA A 278 -9.06 5.56 -12.12
N PHE A 279 -8.99 4.25 -12.45
CA PHE A 279 -9.27 3.19 -11.51
C PHE A 279 -8.31 3.18 -10.32
N LYS A 280 -7.00 3.19 -10.59
CA LYS A 280 -5.96 3.14 -9.54
C LYS A 280 -5.87 4.46 -8.78
N ARG A 281 -5.94 5.59 -9.47
CA ARG A 281 -5.83 6.91 -8.83
C ARG A 281 -7.00 7.19 -7.88
N TYR A 282 -8.21 6.79 -8.25
CA TYR A 282 -9.35 6.89 -7.35
C TYR A 282 -9.15 6.09 -6.06
N GLN A 283 -8.63 4.86 -6.17
CA GLN A 283 -8.31 4.03 -5.00
C GLN A 283 -7.27 4.70 -4.11
N GLN A 284 -6.18 5.19 -4.71
CA GLN A 284 -5.09 5.87 -4.01
C GLN A 284 -5.59 7.14 -3.29
N ILE A 285 -6.40 7.97 -3.97
CA ILE A 285 -6.98 9.16 -3.35
C ILE A 285 -7.94 8.76 -2.23
N SER A 286 -8.72 7.69 -2.39
CA SER A 286 -9.59 7.18 -1.32
C SER A 286 -8.79 6.77 -0.08
N ASP A 287 -7.67 6.08 -0.25
CA ASP A 287 -6.77 5.69 0.85
C ASP A 287 -6.16 6.94 1.51
N ASN A 288 -5.69 7.92 0.73
CA ASN A 288 -5.21 9.20 1.25
C ASN A 288 -6.26 9.96 2.08
N LEU A 289 -7.52 9.97 1.63
CA LEU A 289 -8.61 10.60 2.36
C LEU A 289 -8.93 9.88 3.68
N ILE A 290 -8.83 8.57 3.73
CA ILE A 290 -8.99 7.78 4.95
C ILE A 290 -7.86 8.07 5.94
N ASP A 291 -6.62 8.11 5.47
CA ASP A 291 -5.47 8.44 6.29
C ASP A 291 -5.54 9.89 6.81
N ALA A 292 -5.97 10.83 5.97
CA ALA A 292 -6.20 12.21 6.34
C ALA A 292 -7.31 12.34 7.39
N PHE A 293 -8.41 11.60 7.24
CA PHE A 293 -9.49 11.57 8.23
C PHE A 293 -8.97 11.08 9.58
N SER A 294 -8.25 9.98 9.59
CA SER A 294 -7.64 9.41 10.80
C SER A 294 -6.64 10.37 11.44
N PHE A 295 -5.79 11.02 10.65
CA PHE A 295 -4.85 12.04 11.11
C PHE A 295 -5.55 13.24 11.76
N GLN A 296 -6.57 13.80 11.10
CA GLN A 296 -7.31 14.95 11.61
C GLN A 296 -8.06 14.64 12.92
N VAL A 297 -8.71 13.47 13.01
CA VAL A 297 -9.35 13.02 14.24
C VAL A 297 -8.33 12.92 15.38
N ASN A 298 -7.20 12.24 15.16
CA ASN A 298 -6.17 12.08 16.17
C ASN A 298 -5.53 13.41 16.60
N LYS A 299 -5.32 14.32 15.66
CA LYS A 299 -4.80 15.67 15.94
C LYS A 299 -5.75 16.45 16.83
N LEU A 300 -7.03 16.53 16.46
CA LEU A 300 -8.04 17.25 17.23
C LEU A 300 -8.25 16.65 18.62
N GLU A 301 -8.21 15.33 18.75
CA GLU A 301 -8.27 14.63 20.03
C GLU A 301 -7.09 14.97 20.94
N LYS A 302 -5.86 14.96 20.40
CA LYS A 302 -4.66 15.34 21.14
C LYS A 302 -4.75 16.80 21.63
N GLU A 303 -5.11 17.73 20.75
CA GLU A 303 -5.26 19.14 21.10
C GLU A 303 -6.33 19.35 22.18
N THR A 304 -7.44 18.63 22.07
CA THR A 304 -8.54 18.70 23.05
C THR A 304 -8.11 18.14 24.39
N LYS A 305 -7.33 17.05 24.40
CA LYS A 305 -6.82 16.44 25.62
C LYS A 305 -5.83 17.38 26.33
N VAL A 306 -4.89 17.96 25.60
CA VAL A 306 -3.92 18.93 26.17
C VAL A 306 -4.66 20.12 26.82
N LYS A 307 -5.68 20.67 26.16
CA LYS A 307 -6.51 21.75 26.72
C LYS A 307 -7.28 21.31 27.96
N ALA A 308 -7.84 20.09 27.95
CA ALA A 308 -8.56 19.57 29.10
C ALA A 308 -7.64 19.29 30.30
N ASP A 309 -6.42 18.84 30.06
CA ASP A 309 -5.43 18.62 31.10
C ASP A 309 -4.95 20.01 31.66
N ALA A 310 -4.66 20.99 30.80
CA ALA A 310 -4.32 22.36 31.22
C ALA A 310 -5.45 23.02 32.09
N CYS A 311 -6.71 22.91 31.68
CA CYS A 311 -7.82 23.40 32.48
C CYS A 311 -7.98 22.68 33.84
N ASN A 312 -7.41 21.48 33.96
CA ASN A 312 -7.42 20.74 35.23
C ASN A 312 -6.28 21.20 36.17
N ASP A 313 -5.21 21.73 35.60
CA ASP A 313 -4.00 22.15 36.31
C ASP A 313 -4.04 23.67 36.71
N GLU A 314 -4.82 24.48 36.02
CA GLU A 314 -4.91 25.95 36.30
C GLU A 314 -5.56 26.33 37.64
N GLU A 315 -6.31 25.44 38.30
CA GLU A 315 -6.91 25.73 39.61
C GLU A 315 -6.07 25.35 40.84
N PRO A 316 -4.97 24.57 40.75
CA PRO A 316 -4.32 24.05 41.97
C PRO A 316 -3.37 25.01 42.69
N ASP A 317 -2.67 25.90 41.97
CA ASP A 317 -1.42 26.50 42.50
C ASP A 317 -1.66 27.39 43.72
N ASN A 318 -2.68 28.24 43.71
CA ASN A 318 -3.03 29.06 44.86
C ASN A 318 -3.69 28.28 45.98
N MET A 319 -4.52 27.29 45.61
CA MET A 319 -5.25 26.49 46.57
C MET A 319 -4.36 25.44 47.25
N GLU A 320 -3.45 24.81 46.52
CA GLU A 320 -2.47 23.87 47.06
C GLU A 320 -1.48 24.57 48.00
N LYS A 321 -1.03 25.78 47.62
CA LYS A 321 -0.18 26.61 48.46
C LYS A 321 -0.85 26.99 49.78
N GLN A 322 -2.11 27.39 49.73
CA GLN A 322 -2.89 27.77 50.92
C GLN A 322 -3.20 26.57 51.79
N VAL A 323 -3.52 25.39 51.19
CA VAL A 323 -3.70 24.13 51.94
C VAL A 323 -2.37 23.65 52.53
N GLY A 324 -1.26 23.77 51.78
CA GLY A 324 0.07 23.46 52.28
C GLY A 324 0.41 24.32 53.48
N GLN A 325 0.12 25.61 53.47
CA GLN A 325 0.32 26.49 54.64
C GLN A 325 -0.54 26.09 55.85
N LEU A 326 -1.77 25.66 55.62
CA LEU A 326 -2.64 25.12 56.69
C LEU A 326 -2.13 23.80 57.26
N ILE A 327 -1.59 22.91 56.46
CA ILE A 327 -1.01 21.64 56.93
C ILE A 327 0.28 21.93 57.74
N LEU A 328 1.13 22.81 57.22
CA LEU A 328 2.35 23.22 57.89
C LEU A 328 2.09 23.87 59.23
N LEU A 329 0.99 24.61 59.43
CA LEU A 329 0.61 25.17 60.70
C LEU A 329 0.47 24.12 61.81
N TYR A 330 -0.07 22.91 61.47
CA TYR A 330 -0.25 21.82 62.43
C TYR A 330 1.00 20.98 62.68
N VAL A 331 2.05 21.17 61.89
CA VAL A 331 3.34 20.47 62.03
C VAL A 331 4.42 21.43 62.59
N ASP A 332 4.17 22.71 62.58
CA ASP A 332 5.13 23.75 63.03
C ASP A 332 5.10 23.85 64.58
N ASP A 333 6.28 23.90 65.22
CA ASP A 333 6.46 24.01 66.66
C ASP A 333 5.83 25.28 67.28
N LYS A 334 5.26 26.18 66.45
CA LYS A 334 4.52 27.38 66.88
C LYS A 334 3.21 27.06 67.58
N LEU A 335 2.64 25.88 67.37
CA LEU A 335 1.46 25.38 68.09
C LEU A 335 1.94 24.41 69.16
N SER A 336 1.84 24.80 70.45
CA SER A 336 2.12 23.91 71.57
C SER A 336 1.09 22.78 71.63
N ASP A 337 1.53 21.55 71.92
CA ASP A 337 0.64 20.40 72.08
C ASP A 337 -0.41 20.57 73.19
N SER A 338 -0.19 21.53 74.09
CA SER A 338 -1.13 21.90 75.16
C SER A 338 -2.17 22.98 74.75
N MET A 339 -2.07 23.52 73.52
CA MET A 339 -2.98 24.60 73.09
C MET A 339 -4.40 24.09 72.89
N ALA A 340 -5.37 24.85 73.40
CA ALA A 340 -6.78 24.53 73.20
C ALA A 340 -7.16 24.54 71.69
N LEU A 341 -7.94 23.55 71.22
CA LEU A 341 -8.36 23.44 69.80
C LEU A 341 -9.01 24.75 69.26
N GLY A 342 -9.67 25.50 70.15
CA GLY A 342 -10.27 26.78 69.78
C GLY A 342 -9.27 27.84 69.37
N ASP A 343 -8.10 27.85 70.02
CA ASP A 343 -7.05 28.83 69.72
C ASP A 343 -6.22 28.39 68.48
N ALA A 344 -5.96 27.12 68.31
CA ALA A 344 -5.41 26.58 67.09
C ALA A 344 -6.27 26.91 65.83
N ARG A 345 -7.59 26.85 65.99
CA ARG A 345 -8.51 27.29 64.93
C ARG A 345 -8.45 28.77 64.63
N LYS A 346 -8.21 29.63 65.62
CA LYS A 346 -8.03 31.08 65.39
C LYS A 346 -6.79 31.32 64.56
N GLU A 347 -5.69 30.63 64.80
CA GLU A 347 -4.47 30.74 64.00
C GLU A 347 -4.69 30.21 62.59
N ALA A 348 -5.36 29.11 62.39
CA ALA A 348 -5.73 28.60 61.07
C ALA A 348 -6.60 29.56 60.29
N PHE A 349 -7.52 30.30 60.96
CA PHE A 349 -8.41 31.28 60.32
C PHE A 349 -7.71 32.60 59.99
N LYS A 350 -6.49 32.86 60.54
CA LYS A 350 -5.62 33.94 60.06
C LYS A 350 -4.98 33.65 58.70
N ILE A 351 -4.70 32.38 58.42
CA ILE A 351 -4.14 31.95 57.11
C ILE A 351 -5.27 31.93 56.06
N LEU A 352 -6.41 31.35 56.42
CA LEU A 352 -7.56 31.18 55.55
C LEU A 352 -8.88 31.35 56.29
N PRO A 353 -9.80 32.21 55.82
CA PRO A 353 -11.14 32.38 56.46
C PRO A 353 -11.89 31.05 56.52
N LYS A 354 -12.66 30.81 57.58
CA LYS A 354 -13.41 29.59 57.87
C LYS A 354 -14.23 29.10 56.66
N GLU A 355 -14.91 30.02 55.97
CA GLU A 355 -15.73 29.72 54.80
C GLU A 355 -14.86 29.28 53.58
N SER A 356 -13.69 29.87 53.44
CA SER A 356 -12.71 29.48 52.39
C SER A 356 -12.16 28.08 52.65
N ILE A 357 -11.80 27.75 53.91
CA ILE A 357 -11.32 26.39 54.27
C ILE A 357 -12.42 25.36 53.97
N ARG A 358 -13.66 25.64 54.34
CA ARG A 358 -14.80 24.76 54.08
C ARG A 358 -14.98 24.53 52.56
N THR A 359 -14.99 25.61 51.78
CA THR A 359 -15.16 25.57 50.32
C THR A 359 -14.04 24.79 49.63
N ILE A 360 -12.78 25.01 50.08
CA ILE A 360 -11.63 24.32 49.56
C ILE A 360 -11.66 22.84 49.91
N GLY A 361 -11.95 22.50 51.18
CA GLY A 361 -12.08 21.11 51.64
C GLY A 361 -13.15 20.35 50.88
N GLU A 362 -14.36 20.96 50.73
CA GLU A 362 -15.42 20.37 49.91
C GLU A 362 -15.03 20.18 48.45
N LYS A 363 -14.34 21.15 47.88
CA LYS A 363 -13.80 21.05 46.49
C LYS A 363 -12.76 19.94 46.38
N MET A 364 -11.81 19.81 47.31
CA MET A 364 -10.78 18.76 47.29
C MET A 364 -11.40 17.37 47.48
N VAL A 365 -12.32 17.18 48.37
CA VAL A 365 -13.08 15.92 48.54
C VAL A 365 -13.86 15.54 47.27
N LYS A 366 -14.39 16.54 46.57
CA LYS A 366 -15.09 16.35 45.28
C LYS A 366 -14.13 16.12 44.10
N LYS A 367 -12.86 16.58 44.18
CA LYS A 367 -11.89 16.54 43.07
C LYS A 367 -11.48 15.12 42.64
N HIS A 368 -11.57 14.13 43.50
CA HIS A 368 -11.20 12.73 43.23
C HIS A 368 -12.24 11.89 42.51
N LYS A 369 -13.25 12.49 41.87
CA LYS A 369 -14.20 11.71 41.04
C LYS A 369 -13.72 11.65 39.60
N PRO A 370 -13.40 10.44 39.05
CA PRO A 370 -13.01 10.27 37.63
C PRO A 370 -14.04 10.81 36.64
N LYS A 371 -15.26 11.05 37.12
CA LYS A 371 -16.38 11.70 36.39
C LYS A 371 -16.09 13.16 35.97
N ARG A 372 -15.22 13.89 36.72
CA ARG A 372 -14.93 15.30 36.44
C ARG A 372 -14.00 15.44 35.21
N LYS A 373 -12.93 14.64 35.11
CA LYS A 373 -12.01 14.67 33.97
C LYS A 373 -12.73 14.41 32.64
N GLN A 374 -13.64 13.43 32.62
CA GLN A 374 -14.45 13.17 31.43
C GLN A 374 -15.36 14.33 31.06
N LEU A 375 -15.98 15.00 32.04
CA LEU A 375 -16.86 16.15 31.79
C LEU A 375 -16.08 17.32 31.20
N ILE A 376 -14.86 17.61 31.70
CA ILE A 376 -13.98 18.64 31.15
C ILE A 376 -13.60 18.31 29.73
N MET A 377 -13.20 17.06 29.42
CA MET A 377 -12.93 16.64 28.05
C MET A 377 -14.13 16.84 27.12
N TRP A 378 -15.35 16.56 27.58
CA TRP A 378 -16.54 16.78 26.76
C TRP A 378 -16.79 18.27 26.51
N LYS A 379 -16.59 19.13 27.49
CA LYS A 379 -16.71 20.59 27.32
C LYS A 379 -15.69 21.13 26.32
N GLU A 380 -14.44 20.66 26.37
CA GLU A 380 -13.40 21.06 25.41
C GLU A 380 -13.69 20.55 23.99
N ARG A 381 -14.23 19.34 23.85
CA ARG A 381 -14.71 18.85 22.55
C ARG A 381 -15.85 19.70 22.00
N ASP A 382 -16.79 20.10 22.85
CA ASP A 382 -17.89 20.98 22.46
C ASP A 382 -17.40 22.35 21.98
N ARG A 383 -16.40 22.95 22.68
CA ARG A 383 -15.72 24.17 22.24
C ARG A 383 -15.01 23.99 20.89
N ALA A 384 -14.49 22.80 20.63
CA ALA A 384 -13.81 22.47 19.39
C ALA A 384 -14.77 22.06 18.24
N ALA A 385 -16.08 21.96 18.48
CA ALA A 385 -17.06 21.40 17.53
C ALA A 385 -17.02 22.06 16.13
N ALA A 386 -16.82 23.40 16.08
CA ALA A 386 -16.72 24.12 14.81
C ALA A 386 -15.50 23.67 13.98
N ARG A 387 -14.35 23.40 14.64
CA ARG A 387 -13.13 22.91 14.00
C ARG A 387 -13.31 21.47 13.51
N TYR A 388 -13.94 20.60 14.31
CA TYR A 388 -14.30 19.24 13.88
C TYR A 388 -15.16 19.27 12.62
N LYS A 389 -16.21 20.11 12.58
CA LYS A 389 -17.03 20.27 11.38
C LYS A 389 -16.23 20.74 10.17
N HIS A 390 -15.39 21.76 10.35
CA HIS A 390 -14.60 22.32 9.25
C HIS A 390 -13.65 21.30 8.63
N HIS A 391 -12.93 20.53 9.44
CA HIS A 391 -11.93 19.58 8.95
C HIS A 391 -12.51 18.25 8.51
N LEU A 392 -13.53 17.74 9.19
CA LEU A 392 -14.00 16.37 8.97
C LEU A 392 -15.19 16.28 8.01
N ARG A 393 -15.99 17.33 7.87
CA ARG A 393 -17.18 17.33 6.99
C ARG A 393 -16.82 17.01 5.53
N PRO A 394 -15.86 17.66 4.88
CA PRO A 394 -15.50 17.36 3.49
C PRO A 394 -15.05 15.91 3.31
N LEU A 395 -14.20 15.41 4.21
CA LEU A 395 -13.69 14.05 4.19
C LEU A 395 -14.81 13.03 4.40
N LEU A 396 -15.70 13.29 5.38
CA LEU A 396 -16.85 12.42 5.65
C LEU A 396 -17.76 12.29 4.43
N LEU A 397 -18.02 13.39 3.74
CA LEU A 397 -18.87 13.39 2.55
C LEU A 397 -18.21 12.68 1.36
N ALA A 398 -16.89 12.78 1.21
CA ALA A 398 -16.15 12.18 0.12
C ALA A 398 -16.01 10.66 0.27
N ILE A 399 -15.72 10.14 1.47
CA ILE A 399 -15.46 8.73 1.73
C ILE A 399 -16.76 7.91 1.66
N ASP A 400 -16.75 6.81 0.89
CA ASP A 400 -17.87 5.85 0.84
C ASP A 400 -17.65 4.76 1.90
N PHE A 401 -18.37 4.90 3.04
CA PHE A 401 -18.34 3.92 4.13
C PHE A 401 -19.24 2.72 3.82
N LYS A 402 -18.70 1.51 4.05
CA LYS A 402 -19.43 0.24 3.89
C LYS A 402 -19.18 -0.65 5.11
N SER A 403 -20.12 -1.51 5.41
CA SER A 403 -20.00 -2.53 6.46
C SER A 403 -20.30 -3.91 5.88
N GLN A 404 -19.64 -4.94 6.40
CA GLN A 404 -19.97 -6.33 6.10
C GLN A 404 -21.30 -6.75 6.76
N HIS A 405 -21.69 -6.08 7.85
CA HIS A 405 -22.95 -6.33 8.55
C HIS A 405 -23.99 -5.27 8.14
N THR A 406 -25.13 -5.72 7.69
CA THR A 406 -26.23 -4.87 7.22
C THR A 406 -26.79 -3.94 8.30
N ASP A 407 -26.65 -4.30 9.56
CA ASP A 407 -27.23 -3.61 10.70
C ASP A 407 -26.19 -2.97 11.63
N ASN A 408 -25.14 -2.38 11.04
CA ASN A 408 -24.07 -1.72 11.81
C ASN A 408 -24.53 -0.33 12.29
N PRO A 409 -24.69 -0.11 13.63
CA PRO A 409 -25.17 1.18 14.17
C PRO A 409 -24.25 2.36 13.79
N LEU A 410 -22.95 2.13 13.72
CA LEU A 410 -21.97 3.16 13.34
C LEU A 410 -22.17 3.60 11.88
N LEU A 411 -22.42 2.65 10.97
CA LEU A 411 -22.70 2.97 9.56
C LEU A 411 -23.99 3.77 9.43
N LYS A 412 -25.06 3.41 10.17
CA LYS A 412 -26.31 4.17 10.23
C LYS A 412 -26.07 5.61 10.69
N ALA A 413 -25.24 5.79 11.72
CA ALA A 413 -24.89 7.11 12.23
C ALA A 413 -24.10 7.95 11.20
N ILE A 414 -23.14 7.36 10.51
CA ILE A 414 -22.37 8.02 9.44
C ILE A 414 -23.29 8.41 8.28
N GLN A 415 -24.19 7.53 7.86
CA GLN A 415 -25.16 7.79 6.80
C GLN A 415 -26.11 8.94 7.19
N TRP A 416 -26.65 8.91 8.41
CA TRP A 416 -27.46 10.00 8.93
C TRP A 416 -26.72 11.35 8.91
N MET A 417 -25.45 11.39 9.36
CA MET A 417 -24.64 12.60 9.30
C MET A 417 -24.43 13.09 7.86
N LYS A 418 -24.16 12.18 6.92
CA LYS A 418 -24.01 12.54 5.50
C LYS A 418 -25.28 13.17 4.95
N GLU A 419 -26.44 12.62 5.25
CA GLU A 419 -27.73 13.16 4.82
C GLU A 419 -27.96 14.57 5.37
N VAL A 420 -27.73 14.78 6.68
CA VAL A 420 -27.88 16.09 7.32
C VAL A 420 -26.95 17.12 6.72
N PHE A 421 -25.68 16.74 6.45
CA PHE A 421 -24.69 17.63 5.84
C PHE A 421 -25.01 17.95 4.38
N THR A 422 -25.54 16.99 3.63
CA THR A 422 -25.95 17.19 2.23
C THR A 422 -27.15 18.13 2.12
N LYS A 423 -28.11 17.99 3.02
CA LYS A 423 -29.32 18.87 3.08
C LYS A 423 -29.02 20.25 3.67
N GLN A 424 -27.78 20.55 4.05
CA GLN A 424 -27.35 21.81 4.71
C GLN A 424 -28.12 22.13 5.98
N GLN A 425 -28.74 21.14 6.61
CA GLN A 425 -29.53 21.31 7.82
C GLN A 425 -28.64 21.37 9.07
N SER A 426 -29.13 22.05 10.12
CA SER A 426 -28.46 22.04 11.41
C SER A 426 -28.59 20.66 12.06
N LEU A 427 -27.48 20.09 12.53
CA LEU A 427 -27.47 18.83 13.28
C LEU A 427 -28.37 18.91 14.53
N THR A 428 -28.46 20.08 15.15
CA THR A 428 -29.30 20.34 16.33
C THR A 428 -30.81 20.30 16.03
N GLN A 429 -31.22 20.66 14.81
CA GLN A 429 -32.65 20.64 14.42
C GLN A 429 -33.14 19.23 14.04
N GLN A 430 -32.23 18.34 13.63
CA GLN A 430 -32.62 17.01 13.15
C GLN A 430 -32.45 15.89 14.19
N HIS A 431 -31.70 16.11 15.28
CA HIS A 431 -31.31 15.00 16.13
C HIS A 431 -32.42 14.47 17.05
N SER A 432 -33.53 15.16 17.23
CA SER A 432 -34.60 14.69 18.11
C SER A 432 -35.42 13.53 17.54
N LYS A 433 -35.52 13.40 16.21
CA LYS A 433 -36.44 12.44 15.57
C LYS A 433 -35.81 11.19 14.94
N HIS A 434 -34.59 11.29 14.43
CA HIS A 434 -33.99 10.22 13.60
C HIS A 434 -32.51 9.87 13.95
N PHE A 435 -32.03 10.34 15.10
CA PHE A 435 -30.66 10.05 15.51
C PHE A 435 -30.54 8.58 15.96
N PRO A 436 -29.55 7.81 15.41
CA PRO A 436 -29.35 6.42 15.80
C PRO A 436 -28.76 6.34 17.21
N ARG A 437 -29.61 6.12 18.21
CA ARG A 437 -29.24 6.13 19.65
C ARG A 437 -28.45 4.90 20.09
N GLU A 438 -28.48 3.84 19.31
CA GLU A 438 -27.94 2.55 19.67
C GLU A 438 -26.41 2.55 19.86
N PHE A 439 -25.68 3.49 19.25
CA PHE A 439 -24.23 3.55 19.33
C PHE A 439 -23.67 4.55 20.34
N ILE A 440 -24.51 5.32 21.03
CA ILE A 440 -24.10 6.24 22.09
C ILE A 440 -24.43 5.67 23.47
N SER A 441 -23.53 5.91 24.44
CA SER A 441 -23.82 5.54 25.80
C SER A 441 -24.98 6.39 26.39
N LYS A 442 -25.82 5.82 27.23
CA LYS A 442 -26.92 6.54 27.94
C LYS A 442 -26.43 7.84 28.59
N ARG A 443 -25.21 7.87 29.08
CA ARG A 443 -24.59 9.04 29.69
C ARG A 443 -24.27 10.13 28.71
N LEU A 444 -23.76 9.76 27.51
CA LEU A 444 -23.52 10.68 26.43
C LEU A 444 -24.80 11.18 25.85
N GLU A 445 -25.80 10.33 25.74
CA GLU A 445 -27.17 10.69 25.33
C GLU A 445 -27.75 11.77 26.24
N SER A 446 -27.68 11.62 27.56
CA SER A 446 -28.13 12.62 28.51
C SER A 446 -27.38 13.97 28.39
N TYR A 447 -26.12 13.97 28.06
CA TYR A 447 -25.33 15.18 27.84
C TYR A 447 -25.70 15.89 26.52
N LEU A 448 -25.99 15.14 25.49
CA LEU A 448 -26.25 15.64 24.14
C LEU A 448 -27.71 16.04 23.93
N LEU A 449 -28.64 15.36 24.59
CA LEU A 449 -30.08 15.46 24.40
C LEU A 449 -30.80 16.19 25.57
N THR A 450 -30.06 16.76 26.55
CA THR A 450 -30.67 17.57 27.61
C THR A 450 -31.42 18.74 27.00
N GLU A 451 -32.73 18.72 27.10
CA GLU A 451 -33.60 19.84 26.81
C GLU A 451 -33.47 20.88 27.92
N ASN A 452 -33.39 22.14 27.56
CA ASN A 452 -33.53 23.24 28.52
C ASN A 452 -34.97 23.25 29.07
N LYS A 453 -35.19 23.88 30.22
CA LYS A 453 -36.53 24.01 30.87
C LYS A 453 -37.61 24.54 29.94
N ASN A 454 -37.27 25.09 28.78
CA ASN A 454 -38.16 25.63 27.76
C ASN A 454 -38.35 24.68 26.55
N GLY A 455 -37.95 23.41 26.62
CA GLY A 455 -38.11 22.46 25.50
C GLY A 455 -37.15 22.68 24.32
N GLU A 456 -36.18 23.60 24.45
CA GLU A 456 -35.16 23.81 23.43
C GLU A 456 -34.01 22.80 23.57
N PRO A 457 -33.45 22.29 22.44
CA PRO A 457 -32.35 21.36 22.47
C PRO A 457 -31.13 21.93 23.19
N GLY A 458 -30.51 21.13 24.04
CA GLY A 458 -29.38 21.51 24.88
C GLY A 458 -28.23 22.18 24.12
N LYS A 459 -27.44 22.97 24.83
CA LYS A 459 -26.36 23.80 24.27
C LYS A 459 -25.18 23.04 23.63
N SER A 460 -25.19 21.69 23.60
CA SER A 460 -24.10 20.94 23.03
C SER A 460 -23.99 21.12 21.51
N ARG A 461 -22.82 21.54 21.06
CA ARG A 461 -22.48 21.74 19.65
C ARG A 461 -21.77 20.52 19.05
N LEU A 462 -21.52 19.47 19.84
CA LEU A 462 -20.83 18.29 19.43
C LEU A 462 -21.63 17.45 18.43
N LEU A 463 -20.93 16.95 17.44
CA LEU A 463 -21.37 15.86 16.58
C LEU A 463 -21.29 14.56 17.37
N PRO A 464 -22.40 13.96 17.79
CA PRO A 464 -22.38 12.76 18.65
C PRO A 464 -21.59 11.59 18.05
N ALA A 465 -21.58 11.51 16.73
CA ALA A 465 -20.97 10.41 16.01
C ALA A 465 -19.43 10.43 15.95
N LEU A 466 -18.81 11.54 16.24
CA LEU A 466 -17.33 11.63 16.25
C LEU A 466 -16.70 11.16 17.57
N THR A 467 -17.51 10.97 18.58
CA THR A 467 -17.06 10.68 19.94
C THR A 467 -16.89 9.20 20.31
N PRO A 468 -17.65 8.25 19.77
CA PRO A 468 -17.57 6.83 20.18
C PRO A 468 -16.44 6.04 19.56
N ILE A 469 -15.73 6.56 18.58
CA ILE A 469 -14.66 5.84 17.84
C ILE A 469 -13.56 5.29 18.77
N ARG A 470 -13.56 5.68 20.05
CA ARG A 470 -12.53 5.33 21.04
C ARG A 470 -12.90 4.27 22.06
N THR A 471 -14.14 3.83 22.18
CA THR A 471 -14.54 3.03 23.35
C THR A 471 -14.61 1.53 23.15
N GLN A 472 -14.47 1.03 21.98
CA GLN A 472 -14.29 -0.41 21.74
C GLN A 472 -13.46 -0.57 20.47
N HIS A 473 -12.48 -1.46 20.50
CA HIS A 473 -11.64 -1.95 19.42
C HIS A 473 -12.38 -2.17 18.08
N ALA A 474 -12.98 -1.13 17.53
CA ALA A 474 -13.31 -1.08 16.13
C ALA A 474 -12.00 -0.72 15.40
N THR A 475 -11.16 -1.71 15.16
CA THR A 475 -10.26 -1.68 14.03
C THR A 475 -11.10 -1.23 12.85
N PHE A 476 -10.96 0.02 12.42
CA PHE A 476 -11.26 0.41 11.07
C PHE A 476 -10.32 -0.41 10.18
N THR A 477 -10.71 -1.63 9.89
CA THR A 477 -10.31 -2.29 8.67
C THR A 477 -11.08 -1.55 7.58
N ALA A 478 -10.66 -0.31 7.30
CA ALA A 478 -10.80 0.22 5.97
C ALA A 478 -10.26 -0.90 5.10
N LEU A 479 -11.08 -1.43 4.22
CA LEU A 479 -10.66 -2.32 3.17
C LEU A 479 -9.59 -1.55 2.38
N ARG A 480 -8.33 -1.63 2.86
CA ARG A 480 -7.20 -1.36 2.03
C ARG A 480 -7.37 -2.30 0.88
N SER A 481 -7.51 -1.77 -0.31
CA SER A 481 -7.56 -2.50 -1.55
C SER A 481 -6.17 -3.08 -1.86
N SER A 482 -5.64 -3.88 -0.93
CA SER A 482 -4.48 -4.72 -1.17
C SER A 482 -4.99 -6.11 -1.46
N PRO A 483 -4.84 -6.64 -2.67
CA PRO A 483 -4.96 -8.06 -2.90
C PRO A 483 -3.78 -8.73 -2.18
N LYS A 484 -4.07 -9.67 -1.29
CA LYS A 484 -3.14 -10.76 -1.03
C LYS A 484 -3.07 -11.66 -2.25
#